data_4d7510baac50d30205568947773a8ec7
#
_entry.id   4d7510baac50d30205568947773a8ec7
#
_cell.length_a   1.000
_cell.length_b   1.000
_cell.length_c   1.000
_cell.angle_alpha   90.00
_cell.angle_beta   90.00
_cell.angle_gamma   90.00
#
_symmetry.space_group_name_H-M   'P 1'
#
loop_
_entity.id
_entity.type
_entity.pdbx_description
1 polymer ?
#
loop_
_entity_poly.entity_id
_entity_poly.type
_entity_poly.pdbx_seq_one_letter_code
_entity_poly.pdbx_strand_id
1 'polypeptide(L)'
;MTDTTRFPAEWEPQDAILLAWPHAGTDWADRLAEVEETYIALVAAITRFQQVLLCVADDDVEAYARARLASARIDMARVRFLTVPYNDTWLRDSGPITLRTGEGFRLLDFRFTGWGGKFEASDDDALVRRLAAMGVFGGNEVRTIDFALEGGAIETDGQGTLLTTWKCLRERHPGLSQQELDARLMEPLAQDRVLWLRHGYLEGDDTDAHVDTLARFAAPDAIVYQACDDAGDASHYEELRAMGEEIAALRTRDGSAYRTFPLPWPRPIHDGDRRLAASYANFLILNDAVLMPGYGDAADARAREVVAAAFPGREVVQIDCRPLIWQNGSLHCLTMQLPAGLLG
;
A
#
# COMPACT_ATOMS: atom_id res chain seq x y z
N MET A 1 21.66 -3.11 26.23
CA MET A 1 21.32 -2.29 25.06
C MET A 1 19.84 -2.46 24.84
N THR A 2 19.07 -1.40 24.92
CA THR A 2 17.62 -1.48 24.62
C THR A 2 17.49 -1.84 23.15
N ASP A 3 16.78 -2.91 22.86
CA ASP A 3 16.44 -3.31 21.47
C ASP A 3 15.72 -2.11 20.83
N THR A 4 16.34 -1.47 19.84
CA THR A 4 15.83 -0.29 19.16
C THR A 4 15.01 -0.68 17.92
N THR A 5 14.37 -1.87 17.98
CA THR A 5 13.52 -2.34 16.89
C THR A 5 12.31 -1.43 16.74
N ARG A 6 12.05 -0.98 15.49
CA ARG A 6 10.88 -0.16 15.15
C ARG A 6 10.39 -0.44 13.72
N PHE A 7 9.14 -0.19 13.47
CA PHE A 7 8.54 -0.19 12.14
C PHE A 7 8.68 1.23 11.56
N PRO A 8 9.55 1.46 10.55
CA PRO A 8 9.73 2.78 9.97
C PRO A 8 8.49 3.24 9.21
N ALA A 9 8.23 4.54 9.27
CA ALA A 9 7.16 5.16 8.48
C ALA A 9 7.51 5.16 6.98
N GLU A 10 6.48 5.16 6.11
CA GLU A 10 6.70 5.12 4.66
C GLU A 10 7.46 6.35 4.12
N TRP A 11 7.33 7.51 4.78
CA TRP A 11 8.07 8.72 4.36
C TRP A 11 9.54 8.74 4.76
N GLU A 12 10.04 7.72 5.47
CA GLU A 12 11.46 7.60 5.78
C GLU A 12 12.26 7.18 4.54
N PRO A 13 13.59 7.41 4.52
CA PRO A 13 14.41 7.05 3.36
C PRO A 13 14.27 5.58 2.94
N GLN A 14 14.18 5.35 1.64
CA GLN A 14 13.96 4.06 1.01
C GLN A 14 15.04 3.76 -0.02
N ASP A 15 15.46 2.49 -0.14
CA ASP A 15 16.35 2.03 -1.23
C ASP A 15 15.56 1.82 -2.52
N ALA A 16 14.40 1.17 -2.41
CA ALA A 16 13.63 0.74 -3.58
C ALA A 16 12.14 0.58 -3.29
N ILE A 17 11.38 0.47 -4.38
CA ILE A 17 10.01 -0.06 -4.38
C ILE A 17 10.02 -1.45 -5.03
N LEU A 18 9.40 -2.43 -4.36
CA LEU A 18 9.13 -3.76 -4.87
C LEU A 18 7.78 -3.74 -5.60
N LEU A 19 7.76 -4.29 -6.82
CA LEU A 19 6.61 -4.42 -7.72
C LEU A 19 6.58 -5.81 -8.34
N ALA A 20 5.40 -6.27 -8.83
CA ALA A 20 5.27 -7.42 -9.72
C ALA A 20 4.64 -7.01 -11.05
N TRP A 21 5.23 -7.44 -12.18
CA TRP A 21 4.75 -7.09 -13.52
C TRP A 21 3.48 -7.87 -13.87
N PRO A 22 2.42 -7.22 -14.38
CA PRO A 22 1.20 -7.93 -14.81
C PRO A 22 1.48 -8.79 -16.03
N HIS A 23 0.88 -9.98 -16.09
CA HIS A 23 1.03 -10.89 -17.22
C HIS A 23 -0.23 -11.73 -17.46
N ALA A 24 -0.26 -12.49 -18.55
CA ALA A 24 -1.43 -13.27 -18.93
C ALA A 24 -1.84 -14.40 -17.96
N GLY A 25 -1.02 -14.69 -16.97
CA GLY A 25 -1.32 -15.63 -15.88
C GLY A 25 -1.90 -14.97 -14.63
N THR A 26 -2.03 -13.64 -14.61
CA THR A 26 -2.68 -12.88 -13.52
C THR A 26 -4.12 -12.52 -13.92
N ASP A 27 -4.88 -12.01 -12.96
CA ASP A 27 -6.26 -11.56 -13.21
C ASP A 27 -6.35 -10.36 -14.18
N TRP A 28 -5.19 -9.80 -14.58
CA TRP A 28 -5.08 -8.73 -15.60
C TRP A 28 -5.22 -9.21 -17.05
N ALA A 29 -5.27 -10.52 -17.32
CA ALA A 29 -5.19 -11.09 -18.67
C ALA A 29 -6.09 -10.40 -19.70
N ASP A 30 -7.34 -10.11 -19.34
CA ASP A 30 -8.33 -9.51 -20.25
C ASP A 30 -8.11 -8.00 -20.50
N ARG A 31 -7.29 -7.33 -19.66
CA ARG A 31 -7.05 -5.86 -19.70
C ARG A 31 -5.57 -5.52 -19.65
N LEU A 32 -4.71 -6.46 -20.03
CA LEU A 32 -3.26 -6.36 -19.87
C LEU A 32 -2.67 -5.10 -20.53
N ALA A 33 -3.13 -4.76 -21.72
CA ALA A 33 -2.61 -3.61 -22.46
C ALA A 33 -2.83 -2.27 -21.71
N GLU A 34 -4.01 -2.10 -21.08
CA GLU A 34 -4.32 -0.87 -20.34
C GLU A 34 -3.55 -0.77 -19.03
N VAL A 35 -3.44 -1.89 -18.30
CA VAL A 35 -2.72 -1.89 -17.01
C VAL A 35 -1.21 -1.73 -17.21
N GLU A 36 -0.63 -2.27 -18.27
CA GLU A 36 0.78 -2.09 -18.60
C GLU A 36 1.17 -0.63 -18.81
N GLU A 37 0.31 0.20 -19.41
CA GLU A 37 0.58 1.63 -19.55
C GLU A 37 0.67 2.32 -18.18
N THR A 38 -0.18 1.94 -17.23
CA THR A 38 -0.10 2.42 -15.85
C THR A 38 1.21 1.96 -15.18
N TYR A 39 1.60 0.70 -15.36
CA TYR A 39 2.88 0.17 -14.83
C TYR A 39 4.10 0.89 -15.41
N ILE A 40 4.11 1.17 -16.71
CA ILE A 40 5.16 1.94 -17.37
C ILE A 40 5.25 3.34 -16.75
N ALA A 41 4.12 4.03 -16.58
CA ALA A 41 4.07 5.34 -15.96
C ALA A 41 4.54 5.30 -14.49
N LEU A 42 4.14 4.27 -13.74
CA LEU A 42 4.54 4.05 -12.36
C LEU A 42 6.05 3.82 -12.24
N VAL A 43 6.63 2.89 -13.01
CA VAL A 43 8.07 2.61 -13.01
C VAL A 43 8.86 3.83 -13.45
N ALA A 44 8.40 4.55 -14.48
CA ALA A 44 9.02 5.80 -14.93
C ALA A 44 9.05 6.87 -13.83
N ALA A 45 7.97 6.99 -13.06
CA ALA A 45 7.90 7.94 -11.95
C ALA A 45 8.82 7.52 -10.79
N ILE A 46 8.78 6.25 -10.37
CA ILE A 46 9.61 5.76 -9.25
C ILE A 46 11.09 5.87 -9.56
N THR A 47 11.52 5.50 -10.76
CA THR A 47 12.96 5.52 -11.17
C THR A 47 13.57 6.92 -11.21
N ARG A 48 12.79 7.99 -11.12
CA ARG A 48 13.30 9.35 -10.91
C ARG A 48 13.88 9.55 -9.50
N PHE A 49 13.40 8.82 -8.50
CA PHE A 49 13.69 9.07 -7.08
C PHE A 49 14.45 7.92 -6.42
N GLN A 50 14.14 6.67 -6.78
CA GLN A 50 14.73 5.47 -6.16
C GLN A 50 14.70 4.28 -7.11
N GLN A 51 15.23 3.14 -6.67
CA GLN A 51 15.25 1.92 -7.47
C GLN A 51 13.87 1.23 -7.50
N VAL A 52 13.67 0.41 -8.52
CA VAL A 52 12.56 -0.55 -8.62
C VAL A 52 13.13 -1.96 -8.59
N LEU A 53 12.62 -2.81 -7.68
CA LEU A 53 12.76 -4.25 -7.77
C LEU A 53 11.48 -4.79 -8.41
N LEU A 54 11.60 -5.36 -9.60
CA LEU A 54 10.46 -5.78 -10.40
C LEU A 54 10.42 -7.31 -10.49
N CYS A 55 9.49 -7.92 -9.75
CA CYS A 55 9.21 -9.35 -9.87
C CYS A 55 8.58 -9.63 -11.24
N VAL A 56 9.02 -10.71 -11.87
CA VAL A 56 8.51 -11.25 -13.14
C VAL A 56 8.34 -12.76 -13.01
N ALA A 57 7.28 -13.29 -13.61
CA ALA A 57 6.91 -14.69 -13.40
C ALA A 57 7.93 -15.68 -13.99
N ASP A 58 8.52 -15.31 -15.14
CA ASP A 58 9.47 -16.13 -15.90
C ASP A 58 10.34 -15.25 -16.82
N ASP A 59 11.25 -15.90 -17.55
CA ASP A 59 12.18 -15.23 -18.46
C ASP A 59 11.51 -14.59 -19.67
N ASP A 60 10.38 -15.12 -20.15
CA ASP A 60 9.61 -14.55 -21.27
C ASP A 60 8.91 -13.25 -20.81
N VAL A 61 8.33 -13.25 -19.62
CA VAL A 61 7.74 -12.06 -18.98
C VAL A 61 8.84 -11.02 -18.71
N GLU A 62 10.04 -11.44 -18.26
CA GLU A 62 11.17 -10.51 -18.08
C GLU A 62 11.55 -9.86 -19.40
N ALA A 63 11.77 -10.66 -20.45
CA ALA A 63 12.16 -10.15 -21.76
C ALA A 63 11.14 -9.15 -22.31
N TYR A 64 9.87 -9.46 -22.16
CA TYR A 64 8.77 -8.59 -22.58
C TYR A 64 8.73 -7.29 -21.77
N ALA A 65 8.69 -7.36 -20.44
CA ALA A 65 8.66 -6.19 -19.56
C ALA A 65 9.87 -5.27 -19.81
N ARG A 66 11.05 -5.86 -19.95
CA ARG A 66 12.30 -5.13 -20.25
C ARG A 66 12.19 -4.36 -21.58
N ALA A 67 11.65 -4.98 -22.63
CA ALA A 67 11.45 -4.33 -23.91
C ALA A 67 10.43 -3.17 -23.82
N ARG A 68 9.34 -3.35 -23.08
CA ARG A 68 8.32 -2.33 -22.85
C ARG A 68 8.89 -1.12 -22.13
N LEU A 69 9.58 -1.33 -21.00
CA LEU A 69 10.21 -0.26 -20.20
C LEU A 69 11.32 0.47 -20.97
N ALA A 70 12.16 -0.26 -21.71
CA ALA A 70 13.20 0.35 -22.54
C ALA A 70 12.62 1.23 -23.66
N SER A 71 11.52 0.79 -24.29
CA SER A 71 10.81 1.56 -25.32
C SER A 71 10.25 2.87 -24.77
N ALA A 72 9.86 2.89 -23.49
CA ALA A 72 9.42 4.09 -22.79
C ALA A 72 10.59 4.97 -22.29
N ARG A 73 11.86 4.61 -22.61
CA ARG A 73 13.09 5.32 -22.25
C ARG A 73 13.30 5.44 -20.74
N ILE A 74 12.85 4.47 -19.96
CA ILE A 74 13.08 4.39 -18.52
C ILE A 74 14.56 4.08 -18.28
N ASP A 75 15.12 4.65 -17.21
CA ASP A 75 16.48 4.35 -16.77
C ASP A 75 16.56 2.90 -16.24
N MET A 76 16.92 1.96 -17.12
CA MET A 76 17.01 0.54 -16.82
C MET A 76 18.10 0.20 -15.79
N ALA A 77 19.05 1.10 -15.51
CA ALA A 77 20.03 0.92 -14.43
C ALA A 77 19.39 1.00 -13.04
N ARG A 78 18.20 1.59 -12.95
CA ARG A 78 17.39 1.69 -11.72
C ARG A 78 16.31 0.62 -11.59
N VAL A 79 16.23 -0.33 -12.54
CA VAL A 79 15.27 -1.45 -12.52
C VAL A 79 16.02 -2.76 -12.40
N ARG A 80 15.85 -3.44 -11.28
CA ARG A 80 16.36 -4.79 -11.05
C ARG A 80 15.23 -5.80 -11.19
N PHE A 81 15.34 -6.72 -12.15
CA PHE A 81 14.38 -7.79 -12.34
C PHE A 81 14.66 -8.97 -11.40
N LEU A 82 13.59 -9.60 -10.93
CA LEU A 82 13.62 -10.74 -10.02
C LEU A 82 12.64 -11.79 -10.56
N THR A 83 13.18 -12.86 -11.17
CA THR A 83 12.34 -13.94 -11.70
C THR A 83 11.88 -14.83 -10.56
N VAL A 84 10.59 -14.73 -10.20
CA VAL A 84 9.97 -15.42 -9.08
C VAL A 84 8.48 -15.63 -9.36
N PRO A 85 7.90 -16.81 -9.08
CA PRO A 85 6.46 -17.01 -9.26
C PRO A 85 5.64 -16.21 -8.23
N TYR A 86 4.51 -15.68 -8.68
CA TYR A 86 3.45 -15.01 -7.90
C TYR A 86 2.09 -15.29 -8.55
N ASN A 87 1.01 -15.16 -7.77
CA ASN A 87 -0.36 -15.32 -8.29
C ASN A 87 -0.86 -14.02 -8.91
N ASP A 88 -0.65 -12.87 -8.24
CA ASP A 88 -1.04 -11.55 -8.74
C ASP A 88 -0.06 -10.46 -8.29
N THR A 89 -0.41 -9.20 -8.58
CA THR A 89 0.52 -8.06 -8.56
C THR A 89 0.43 -7.22 -7.30
N TRP A 90 -0.34 -7.62 -6.30
CA TRP A 90 -0.68 -6.83 -5.13
C TRP A 90 0.35 -6.95 -3.99
N LEU A 91 1.59 -6.50 -4.27
CA LEU A 91 2.72 -6.70 -3.37
C LEU A 91 2.66 -5.88 -2.08
N ARG A 92 1.76 -4.92 -1.97
CA ARG A 92 1.47 -4.27 -0.68
C ARG A 92 1.02 -5.28 0.35
N ASP A 93 0.26 -6.28 -0.07
CA ASP A 93 -0.42 -7.21 0.82
C ASP A 93 0.36 -8.49 1.06
N SER A 94 1.17 -8.91 0.09
CA SER A 94 2.01 -10.12 0.17
C SER A 94 3.51 -9.85 0.35
N GLY A 95 3.94 -8.59 0.26
CA GLY A 95 5.34 -8.20 0.39
C GLY A 95 5.83 -8.14 1.84
N PRO A 96 7.16 -7.98 2.05
CA PRO A 96 7.76 -7.98 3.39
C PRO A 96 7.42 -6.71 4.18
N ILE A 97 6.91 -6.85 5.39
CA ILE A 97 6.84 -5.74 6.34
C ILE A 97 8.20 -5.64 7.04
N THR A 98 8.92 -4.54 6.82
CA THR A 98 10.32 -4.42 7.21
C THR A 98 10.49 -3.57 8.46
N LEU A 99 11.06 -4.15 9.50
CA LEU A 99 11.47 -3.46 10.72
C LEU A 99 12.95 -3.07 10.65
N ARG A 100 13.28 -1.88 11.17
CA ARG A 100 14.66 -1.49 11.44
C ARG A 100 15.05 -1.98 12.84
N THR A 101 16.22 -2.62 12.96
CA THR A 101 16.79 -3.07 14.23
C THR A 101 18.10 -2.33 14.54
N GLY A 102 18.67 -2.54 15.71
CA GLY A 102 19.97 -1.96 16.06
C GLY A 102 21.14 -2.45 15.20
N GLU A 103 20.99 -3.61 14.54
CA GLU A 103 22.05 -4.26 13.75
C GLU A 103 21.73 -4.36 12.24
N GLY A 104 20.58 -3.85 11.80
CA GLY A 104 20.14 -3.94 10.42
C GLY A 104 18.61 -3.95 10.28
N PHE A 105 18.08 -5.02 9.70
CA PHE A 105 16.64 -5.14 9.44
C PHE A 105 16.12 -6.52 9.82
N ARG A 106 14.84 -6.58 10.10
CA ARG A 106 14.05 -7.81 10.19
C ARG A 106 12.85 -7.67 9.26
N LEU A 107 12.71 -8.62 8.34
CA LEU A 107 11.58 -8.69 7.43
C LEU A 107 10.54 -9.64 8.02
N LEU A 108 9.33 -9.15 8.21
CA LEU A 108 8.21 -9.95 8.67
C LEU A 108 7.46 -10.50 7.44
N ASP A 109 7.29 -11.81 7.44
CA ASP A 109 6.58 -12.59 6.45
C ASP A 109 5.28 -13.07 7.11
N PHE A 110 4.25 -12.22 7.06
CA PHE A 110 2.91 -12.57 7.55
C PHE A 110 2.21 -13.50 6.58
N ARG A 111 1.34 -14.35 7.09
CA ARG A 111 0.54 -15.21 6.25
C ARG A 111 -0.41 -14.42 5.37
N PHE A 112 -0.25 -14.54 4.06
CA PHE A 112 -1.16 -13.97 3.09
C PHE A 112 -2.19 -15.02 2.68
N THR A 113 -3.47 -14.69 2.81
CA THR A 113 -4.57 -15.65 2.61
C THR A 113 -5.42 -15.36 1.38
N GLY A 114 -4.96 -14.48 0.49
CA GLY A 114 -5.79 -14.02 -0.63
C GLY A 114 -7.06 -13.30 -0.12
N TRP A 115 -6.85 -12.35 0.80
CA TRP A 115 -7.89 -11.51 1.43
C TRP A 115 -9.01 -12.33 2.12
N GLY A 116 -8.60 -13.32 2.91
CA GLY A 116 -9.54 -14.18 3.63
C GLY A 116 -10.02 -15.39 2.83
N GLY A 117 -9.25 -15.83 1.83
CA GLY A 117 -9.55 -17.02 1.02
C GLY A 117 -10.44 -16.73 -0.19
N LYS A 118 -10.52 -15.47 -0.62
CA LYS A 118 -11.30 -15.06 -1.80
C LYS A 118 -10.60 -15.45 -3.10
N PHE A 119 -9.25 -15.49 -3.09
CA PHE A 119 -8.41 -15.75 -4.25
C PHE A 119 -7.33 -16.78 -3.95
N GLU A 120 -6.84 -17.47 -4.98
CA GLU A 120 -5.64 -18.30 -4.88
C GLU A 120 -4.42 -17.41 -4.62
N ALA A 121 -3.60 -17.76 -3.62
CA ALA A 121 -2.53 -16.90 -3.15
C ALA A 121 -1.29 -17.66 -2.66
N SER A 122 -1.13 -18.94 -3.02
CA SER A 122 -0.03 -19.77 -2.50
C SER A 122 1.35 -19.31 -2.95
N ASP A 123 1.46 -18.77 -4.16
CA ASP A 123 2.71 -18.21 -4.66
C ASP A 123 3.01 -16.84 -4.05
N ASP A 124 1.99 -16.01 -3.86
CA ASP A 124 2.11 -14.72 -3.18
C ASP A 124 2.48 -14.88 -1.70
N ASP A 125 1.85 -15.82 -0.98
CA ASP A 125 2.23 -16.15 0.41
C ASP A 125 3.69 -16.64 0.53
N ALA A 126 4.23 -17.26 -0.51
CA ALA A 126 5.62 -17.75 -0.52
C ALA A 126 6.63 -16.68 -1.00
N LEU A 127 6.18 -15.53 -1.50
CA LEU A 127 7.02 -14.56 -2.21
C LEU A 127 8.18 -14.04 -1.36
N VAL A 128 7.92 -13.61 -0.13
CA VAL A 128 8.95 -13.06 0.76
C VAL A 128 10.05 -14.08 1.02
N ARG A 129 9.70 -15.32 1.29
CA ARG A 129 10.66 -16.43 1.54
C ARG A 129 11.49 -16.77 0.29
N ARG A 130 10.87 -16.70 -0.90
CA ARG A 130 11.56 -16.93 -2.19
C ARG A 130 12.57 -15.81 -2.48
N LEU A 131 12.17 -14.56 -2.31
CA LEU A 131 13.07 -13.42 -2.49
C LEU A 131 14.24 -13.44 -1.50
N ALA A 132 13.99 -13.85 -0.25
CA ALA A 132 15.05 -14.05 0.74
C ALA A 132 16.04 -15.17 0.32
N ALA A 133 15.53 -16.31 -0.17
CA ALA A 133 16.36 -17.41 -0.66
C ALA A 133 17.21 -17.01 -1.89
N MET A 134 16.74 -16.05 -2.69
CA MET A 134 17.51 -15.44 -3.78
C MET A 134 18.56 -14.42 -3.30
N GLY A 135 18.63 -14.14 -1.99
CA GLY A 135 19.55 -13.17 -1.40
C GLY A 135 19.18 -11.70 -1.65
N VAL A 136 17.93 -11.43 -2.01
CA VAL A 136 17.46 -10.05 -2.32
C VAL A 136 17.63 -9.12 -1.12
N PHE A 137 17.42 -9.62 0.07
CA PHE A 137 17.46 -8.84 1.32
C PHE A 137 18.80 -8.97 2.07
N GLY A 138 19.86 -9.42 1.38
CA GLY A 138 21.17 -9.65 1.99
C GLY A 138 21.11 -10.70 3.11
N GLY A 139 21.83 -10.47 4.20
CA GLY A 139 21.85 -11.36 5.37
C GLY A 139 20.82 -11.01 6.45
N ASN A 140 19.83 -10.16 6.14
CA ASN A 140 18.82 -9.74 7.10
C ASN A 140 17.88 -10.88 7.47
N GLU A 141 17.41 -10.88 8.73
CA GLU A 141 16.48 -11.89 9.27
C GLU A 141 15.12 -11.82 8.57
N VAL A 142 14.61 -12.97 8.11
CA VAL A 142 13.21 -13.13 7.72
C VAL A 142 12.49 -13.93 8.77
N ARG A 143 11.45 -13.34 9.38
CA ARG A 143 10.63 -13.98 10.41
C ARG A 143 9.23 -14.25 9.88
N THR A 144 8.88 -15.50 9.68
CA THR A 144 7.50 -15.90 9.33
C THR A 144 6.59 -15.79 10.55
N ILE A 145 5.43 -15.17 10.35
CA ILE A 145 4.42 -14.93 11.38
C ILE A 145 3.12 -15.66 10.99
N ASP A 146 2.73 -16.66 11.77
CA ASP A 146 1.46 -17.38 11.55
C ASP A 146 0.26 -16.56 12.05
N PHE A 147 0.02 -15.46 11.36
CA PHE A 147 -1.10 -14.55 11.57
C PHE A 147 -1.44 -13.91 10.23
N ALA A 148 -2.71 -13.96 9.81
CA ALA A 148 -3.14 -13.37 8.55
C ALA A 148 -3.11 -11.84 8.66
N LEU A 149 -2.27 -11.19 7.85
CA LEU A 149 -2.15 -9.73 7.82
C LEU A 149 -1.65 -9.27 6.47
N GLU A 150 -2.36 -8.37 5.87
CA GLU A 150 -1.99 -7.67 4.66
C GLU A 150 -1.32 -6.32 5.00
N GLY A 151 -0.28 -5.92 4.24
CA GLY A 151 0.39 -4.64 4.46
C GLY A 151 -0.53 -3.42 4.24
N GLY A 152 -1.52 -3.53 3.33
CA GLY A 152 -2.53 -2.50 3.11
C GLY A 152 -3.53 -2.32 4.26
N ALA A 153 -3.64 -3.32 5.14
CA ALA A 153 -4.50 -3.25 6.32
C ALA A 153 -3.93 -2.40 7.46
N ILE A 154 -2.65 -1.97 7.37
CA ILE A 154 -1.95 -1.25 8.46
C ILE A 154 -1.19 -0.04 7.97
N GLU A 155 -1.14 0.99 8.82
CA GLU A 155 -0.31 2.18 8.66
C GLU A 155 0.49 2.45 9.93
N THR A 156 1.73 2.93 9.81
CA THR A 156 2.57 3.28 10.95
C THR A 156 3.06 4.73 10.90
N ASP A 157 3.11 5.38 12.06
CA ASP A 157 3.70 6.71 12.21
C ASP A 157 5.24 6.68 12.39
N GLY A 158 5.86 5.49 12.39
CA GLY A 158 7.29 5.31 12.63
C GLY A 158 7.71 5.52 14.09
N GLN A 159 6.77 5.86 14.98
CA GLN A 159 7.02 6.19 16.38
C GLN A 159 6.22 5.31 17.36
N GLY A 160 5.78 4.13 16.90
CA GLY A 160 5.09 3.13 17.73
C GLY A 160 3.56 3.24 17.72
N THR A 161 2.98 4.01 16.79
CA THR A 161 1.53 4.04 16.58
C THR A 161 1.17 3.33 15.29
N LEU A 162 0.25 2.37 15.37
CA LEU A 162 -0.38 1.70 14.24
C LEU A 162 -1.80 2.26 14.03
N LEU A 163 -2.20 2.44 12.78
CA LEU A 163 -3.58 2.73 12.38
C LEU A 163 -4.09 1.60 11.53
N THR A 164 -5.31 1.15 11.79
CA THR A 164 -5.97 0.04 11.07
C THR A 164 -7.48 0.18 11.11
N THR A 165 -8.19 -0.66 10.35
CA THR A 165 -9.65 -0.72 10.39
C THR A 165 -10.14 -1.94 11.17
N TRP A 166 -11.23 -1.76 11.89
CA TRP A 166 -11.87 -2.86 12.61
C TRP A 166 -12.46 -3.90 11.66
N LYS A 167 -13.07 -3.45 10.56
CA LYS A 167 -13.74 -4.33 9.61
C LYS A 167 -12.77 -5.35 9.03
N CYS A 168 -11.64 -4.92 8.48
CA CYS A 168 -10.65 -5.79 7.87
C CYS A 168 -10.13 -6.85 8.85
N LEU A 169 -9.59 -6.42 9.99
CA LEU A 169 -8.99 -7.35 10.95
C LEU A 169 -10.01 -8.31 11.56
N ARG A 170 -11.26 -7.88 11.72
CA ARG A 170 -12.35 -8.73 12.19
C ARG A 170 -12.73 -9.81 11.18
N GLU A 171 -12.73 -9.50 9.89
CA GLU A 171 -12.99 -10.48 8.82
C GLU A 171 -11.86 -11.52 8.75
N ARG A 172 -10.59 -11.11 8.92
CA ARG A 172 -9.46 -12.05 8.95
C ARG A 172 -9.45 -12.94 10.21
N HIS A 173 -9.97 -12.41 11.33
CA HIS A 173 -9.88 -13.05 12.65
C HIS A 173 -11.22 -12.96 13.43
N PRO A 174 -12.30 -13.59 12.95
CA PRO A 174 -13.64 -13.41 13.52
C PRO A 174 -13.77 -13.90 14.98
N GLY A 175 -12.84 -14.74 15.43
CA GLY A 175 -12.84 -15.29 16.81
C GLY A 175 -12.07 -14.44 17.83
N LEU A 176 -11.29 -13.43 17.39
CA LEU A 176 -10.44 -12.64 18.29
C LEU A 176 -11.15 -11.37 18.78
N SER A 177 -10.94 -11.05 20.05
CA SER A 177 -11.29 -9.76 20.63
C SER A 177 -10.33 -8.67 20.18
N GLN A 178 -10.71 -7.39 20.34
CA GLN A 178 -9.81 -6.27 20.02
C GLN A 178 -8.50 -6.34 20.82
N GLN A 179 -8.56 -6.71 22.10
CA GLN A 179 -7.37 -6.83 22.95
C GLN A 179 -6.40 -7.91 22.42
N GLU A 180 -6.92 -9.02 21.93
CA GLU A 180 -6.10 -10.07 21.31
C GLU A 180 -5.51 -9.62 19.98
N LEU A 181 -6.29 -8.90 19.16
CA LEU A 181 -5.78 -8.29 17.92
C LEU A 181 -4.69 -7.27 18.22
N ASP A 182 -4.88 -6.37 19.20
CA ASP A 182 -3.85 -5.42 19.63
C ASP A 182 -2.53 -6.14 19.96
N ALA A 183 -2.59 -7.19 20.76
CA ALA A 183 -1.39 -7.96 21.15
C ALA A 183 -0.72 -8.63 19.94
N ARG A 184 -1.51 -9.18 19.00
CA ARG A 184 -1.01 -9.83 17.78
C ARG A 184 -0.40 -8.85 16.77
N LEU A 185 -0.79 -7.58 16.83
CA LEU A 185 -0.22 -6.52 15.99
C LEU A 185 0.99 -5.86 16.66
N MET A 186 0.85 -5.47 17.93
CA MET A 186 1.86 -4.65 18.61
C MET A 186 3.21 -5.38 18.78
N GLU A 187 3.19 -6.64 19.25
CA GLU A 187 4.44 -7.37 19.51
C GLU A 187 5.27 -7.57 18.24
N PRO A 188 4.77 -8.21 17.16
CA PRO A 188 5.61 -8.46 15.99
C PRO A 188 5.98 -7.20 15.23
N LEU A 189 5.11 -6.18 15.20
CA LEU A 189 5.32 -4.92 14.49
C LEU A 189 6.09 -3.88 15.31
N ALA A 190 6.52 -4.20 16.53
CA ALA A 190 7.20 -3.27 17.44
C ALA A 190 6.40 -1.97 17.64
N GLN A 191 5.10 -2.10 17.93
CA GLN A 191 4.21 -0.97 18.18
C GLN A 191 3.79 -0.90 19.65
N ASP A 192 3.47 0.32 20.12
CA ASP A 192 3.04 0.58 21.50
C ASP A 192 1.53 0.73 21.62
N ARG A 193 0.86 1.10 20.51
CA ARG A 193 -0.59 1.29 20.47
C ARG A 193 -1.16 1.09 19.09
N VAL A 194 -2.45 0.76 19.04
CA VAL A 194 -3.24 0.65 17.81
C VAL A 194 -4.37 1.66 17.84
N LEU A 195 -4.52 2.44 16.79
CA LEU A 195 -5.66 3.30 16.52
C LEU A 195 -6.61 2.55 15.58
N TRP A 196 -7.87 2.43 15.97
CA TRP A 196 -8.88 1.69 15.24
C TRP A 196 -9.87 2.63 14.58
N LEU A 197 -10.10 2.48 13.27
CA LEU A 197 -11.25 3.05 12.57
C LEU A 197 -12.35 1.99 12.48
N ARG A 198 -13.54 2.34 12.91
CA ARG A 198 -14.71 1.46 12.91
C ARG A 198 -15.64 1.73 11.74
N HIS A 199 -15.54 2.94 11.19
CA HIS A 199 -16.26 3.40 10.02
C HIS A 199 -15.32 3.54 8.82
N GLY A 200 -15.93 3.62 7.65
CA GLY A 200 -15.25 3.75 6.37
C GLY A 200 -15.20 2.45 5.59
N TYR A 201 -15.63 2.53 4.35
CA TYR A 201 -15.48 1.49 3.34
C TYR A 201 -15.64 2.14 1.96
N LEU A 202 -15.29 1.41 0.92
CA LEU A 202 -15.54 1.77 -0.46
C LEU A 202 -16.38 0.67 -1.12
N GLU A 203 -17.43 1.04 -1.84
CA GLU A 203 -18.16 0.10 -2.68
C GLU A 203 -17.25 -0.36 -3.82
N GLY A 204 -17.18 -1.68 -4.05
CA GLY A 204 -16.25 -2.29 -4.99
C GLY A 204 -14.90 -2.67 -4.40
N ASP A 205 -14.62 -2.34 -3.14
CA ASP A 205 -13.46 -2.86 -2.41
C ASP A 205 -13.70 -4.30 -1.96
N ASP A 206 -12.76 -5.19 -2.23
CA ASP A 206 -12.80 -6.60 -1.81
C ASP A 206 -11.79 -6.95 -0.72
N THR A 207 -11.06 -5.95 -0.21
CA THR A 207 -10.09 -6.10 0.88
C THR A 207 -10.72 -6.04 2.28
N ASP A 208 -12.03 -5.77 2.37
CA ASP A 208 -12.78 -5.56 3.60
C ASP A 208 -12.39 -4.27 4.33
N ALA A 209 -12.18 -3.19 3.58
CA ALA A 209 -11.81 -1.86 4.04
C ALA A 209 -10.37 -1.75 4.56
N HIS A 210 -9.39 -2.06 3.71
CA HIS A 210 -7.99 -1.75 3.99
C HIS A 210 -7.80 -0.27 4.32
N VAL A 211 -7.00 0.00 5.34
CA VAL A 211 -6.78 1.39 5.80
C VAL A 211 -6.07 2.24 4.76
N ASP A 212 -5.23 1.64 3.91
CA ASP A 212 -4.47 2.35 2.88
C ASP A 212 -5.34 2.92 1.74
N THR A 213 -6.58 2.45 1.61
CA THR A 213 -7.59 3.04 0.72
C THR A 213 -8.42 4.13 1.39
N LEU A 214 -8.34 4.28 2.72
CA LEU A 214 -9.20 5.12 3.54
C LEU A 214 -8.45 6.25 4.24
N ALA A 215 -7.35 5.94 4.96
CA ALA A 215 -6.63 6.93 5.77
C ALA A 215 -5.15 6.56 5.91
N ARG A 216 -4.27 7.54 5.69
CA ARG A 216 -2.83 7.37 5.68
C ARG A 216 -2.14 8.40 6.59
N PHE A 217 -1.07 8.03 7.26
CA PHE A 217 -0.21 9.00 7.90
C PHE A 217 0.61 9.79 6.87
N ALA A 218 0.73 11.12 7.07
CA ALA A 218 1.63 12.00 6.32
C ALA A 218 2.80 12.50 7.17
N ALA A 219 2.65 12.43 8.48
CA ALA A 219 3.64 12.76 9.50
C ALA A 219 3.17 12.13 10.82
N PRO A 220 4.00 12.11 11.89
CA PRO A 220 3.58 11.58 13.19
C PRO A 220 2.38 12.29 13.83
N ASP A 221 2.05 13.48 13.34
CA ASP A 221 0.96 14.31 13.80
C ASP A 221 -0.09 14.63 12.70
N ALA A 222 -0.02 13.95 11.54
CA ALA A 222 -0.83 14.28 10.38
C ALA A 222 -1.44 13.06 9.70
N ILE A 223 -2.73 13.13 9.38
CA ILE A 223 -3.49 12.08 8.68
C ILE A 223 -4.16 12.68 7.44
N VAL A 224 -3.93 12.05 6.29
CA VAL A 224 -4.65 12.24 5.03
C VAL A 224 -5.73 11.16 4.94
N TYR A 225 -6.96 11.50 4.59
CA TYR A 225 -8.03 10.51 4.50
C TYR A 225 -9.02 10.81 3.38
N GLN A 226 -9.63 9.77 2.85
CA GLN A 226 -10.68 9.91 1.85
C GLN A 226 -11.96 10.37 2.53
N ALA A 227 -12.44 11.56 2.16
CA ALA A 227 -13.73 12.08 2.57
C ALA A 227 -14.76 11.94 1.45
N CYS A 228 -16.04 12.06 1.77
CA CYS A 228 -17.11 12.18 0.80
C CYS A 228 -17.89 13.47 1.10
N ASP A 229 -17.89 14.41 0.16
CA ASP A 229 -18.63 15.67 0.24
C ASP A 229 -19.92 15.67 -0.63
N ASP A 230 -20.24 14.52 -1.24
CA ASP A 230 -21.47 14.32 -2.00
C ASP A 230 -22.56 13.62 -1.17
N ALA A 231 -23.47 14.41 -0.60
CA ALA A 231 -24.61 13.87 0.15
C ALA A 231 -25.58 13.03 -0.71
N GLY A 232 -25.45 13.07 -2.03
CA GLY A 232 -26.21 12.21 -2.95
C GLY A 232 -25.65 10.78 -3.04
N ASP A 233 -24.41 10.56 -2.63
CA ASP A 233 -23.79 9.24 -2.54
C ASP A 233 -24.17 8.53 -1.23
N ALA A 234 -25.38 7.95 -1.24
CA ALA A 234 -25.96 7.32 -0.04
C ALA A 234 -25.11 6.16 0.51
N SER A 235 -24.30 5.51 -0.33
CA SER A 235 -23.45 4.39 0.11
C SER A 235 -22.25 4.85 0.94
N HIS A 236 -21.71 6.05 0.69
CA HIS A 236 -20.42 6.46 1.25
C HIS A 236 -20.51 7.67 2.18
N TYR A 237 -21.46 8.59 1.94
CA TYR A 237 -21.50 9.88 2.62
C TYR A 237 -21.48 9.75 4.14
N GLU A 238 -22.40 8.98 4.71
CA GLU A 238 -22.52 8.85 6.17
C GLU A 238 -21.35 8.04 6.76
N GLU A 239 -20.90 7.01 6.09
CA GLU A 239 -19.77 6.16 6.55
C GLU A 239 -18.44 6.93 6.54
N LEU A 240 -18.11 7.63 5.46
CA LEU A 240 -16.88 8.41 5.39
C LEU A 240 -16.93 9.66 6.26
N ARG A 241 -18.12 10.24 6.48
CA ARG A 241 -18.32 11.31 7.46
C ARG A 241 -18.06 10.81 8.88
N ALA A 242 -18.61 9.65 9.26
CA ALA A 242 -18.38 9.06 10.57
C ALA A 242 -16.88 8.69 10.77
N MET A 243 -16.21 8.16 9.75
CA MET A 243 -14.76 7.93 9.78
C MET A 243 -13.98 9.24 10.00
N GLY A 244 -14.37 10.32 9.32
CA GLY A 244 -13.74 11.64 9.52
C GLY A 244 -13.91 12.16 10.94
N GLU A 245 -15.07 11.92 11.58
CA GLU A 245 -15.32 12.25 12.99
C GLU A 245 -14.46 11.39 13.93
N GLU A 246 -14.31 10.10 13.65
CA GLU A 246 -13.38 9.23 14.38
C GLU A 246 -11.93 9.74 14.27
N ILE A 247 -11.45 10.07 13.07
CA ILE A 247 -10.10 10.60 12.84
C ILE A 247 -9.90 11.92 13.62
N ALA A 248 -10.87 12.82 13.62
CA ALA A 248 -10.80 14.07 14.38
C ALA A 248 -10.76 13.84 15.91
N ALA A 249 -11.32 12.74 16.39
CA ALA A 249 -11.27 12.32 17.78
C ALA A 249 -9.96 11.64 18.19
N LEU A 250 -9.15 11.15 17.24
CA LEU A 250 -7.86 10.53 17.52
C LEU A 250 -6.88 11.54 18.16
N ARG A 251 -5.93 11.02 18.92
CA ARG A 251 -4.90 11.83 19.59
C ARG A 251 -3.52 11.27 19.31
N THR A 252 -2.57 12.16 19.07
CA THR A 252 -1.14 11.87 18.98
C THR A 252 -0.60 11.31 20.30
N ARG A 253 0.64 10.89 20.33
CA ARG A 253 1.26 10.34 21.57
C ARG A 253 1.36 11.35 22.71
N ASP A 254 1.46 12.64 22.38
CA ASP A 254 1.50 13.75 23.36
C ASP A 254 0.09 14.26 23.76
N GLY A 255 -0.98 13.65 23.21
CA GLY A 255 -2.37 14.01 23.51
C GLY A 255 -2.96 15.12 22.63
N SER A 256 -2.21 15.66 21.67
CA SER A 256 -2.69 16.66 20.73
C SER A 256 -3.65 16.05 19.69
N ALA A 257 -4.47 16.86 19.04
CA ALA A 257 -5.24 16.41 17.88
C ALA A 257 -4.33 16.24 16.65
N TYR A 258 -4.62 15.26 15.81
CA TYR A 258 -3.95 15.16 14.51
C TYR A 258 -4.36 16.34 13.61
N ARG A 259 -3.41 16.82 12.81
CA ARG A 259 -3.73 17.65 11.64
C ARG A 259 -4.34 16.73 10.59
N THR A 260 -5.47 17.11 10.04
CA THR A 260 -6.21 16.27 9.11
C THR A 260 -6.32 16.89 7.73
N PHE A 261 -6.20 16.08 6.69
CA PHE A 261 -6.23 16.48 5.30
C PHE A 261 -7.30 15.66 4.56
N PRO A 262 -8.56 16.13 4.52
CA PRO A 262 -9.63 15.44 3.81
C PRO A 262 -9.42 15.56 2.29
N LEU A 263 -9.36 14.43 1.61
CA LEU A 263 -9.31 14.32 0.15
C LEU A 263 -10.73 14.53 -0.42
N PRO A 264 -10.86 15.17 -1.58
CA PRO A 264 -12.15 15.31 -2.23
C PRO A 264 -12.69 13.97 -2.69
N TRP A 265 -14.00 13.87 -2.89
CA TRP A 265 -14.63 12.66 -3.39
C TRP A 265 -14.58 12.60 -4.93
N PRO A 266 -14.06 11.53 -5.53
CA PRO A 266 -14.17 11.31 -6.97
C PRO A 266 -15.63 10.94 -7.30
N ARG A 267 -16.11 11.36 -8.47
CA ARG A 267 -17.41 10.91 -8.95
C ARG A 267 -17.43 9.39 -9.12
N PRO A 268 -18.58 8.73 -8.92
CA PRO A 268 -18.71 7.29 -9.12
C PRO A 268 -18.17 6.82 -10.47
N ILE A 269 -17.23 5.87 -10.44
CA ILE A 269 -16.68 5.22 -11.63
C ILE A 269 -17.27 3.82 -11.71
N HIS A 270 -17.72 3.42 -12.88
CA HIS A 270 -18.36 2.11 -13.08
C HIS A 270 -17.71 1.36 -14.23
N ASP A 271 -17.75 0.03 -14.11
CA ASP A 271 -17.49 -0.94 -15.18
C ASP A 271 -18.78 -1.79 -15.34
N GLY A 272 -19.60 -1.45 -16.34
CA GLY A 272 -20.97 -1.91 -16.41
C GLY A 272 -21.79 -1.41 -15.22
N ASP A 273 -22.41 -2.34 -14.49
CA ASP A 273 -23.19 -2.04 -13.28
C ASP A 273 -22.35 -2.05 -12.00
N ARG A 274 -21.08 -2.50 -12.08
CA ARG A 274 -20.19 -2.58 -10.92
C ARG A 274 -19.54 -1.23 -10.66
N ARG A 275 -19.71 -0.68 -9.46
CA ARG A 275 -18.95 0.47 -8.98
C ARG A 275 -17.52 0.06 -8.67
N LEU A 276 -16.56 0.92 -9.02
CA LEU A 276 -15.13 0.71 -8.77
C LEU A 276 -14.66 1.53 -7.57
N ALA A 277 -13.78 0.93 -6.77
CA ALA A 277 -13.27 1.52 -5.53
C ALA A 277 -12.19 2.59 -5.81
N ALA A 278 -12.59 3.79 -6.21
CA ALA A 278 -11.67 4.90 -6.44
C ALA A 278 -11.41 5.67 -5.15
N SER A 279 -10.14 5.79 -4.78
CA SER A 279 -9.71 6.58 -3.61
C SER A 279 -8.38 7.27 -3.87
N TYR A 280 -8.31 8.57 -3.59
CA TYR A 280 -7.05 9.32 -3.61
C TYR A 280 -6.15 9.02 -2.41
N ALA A 281 -6.64 8.33 -1.36
CA ALA A 281 -5.84 7.92 -0.22
C ALA A 281 -4.84 6.82 -0.55
N ASN A 282 -5.02 6.08 -1.65
CA ASN A 282 -4.13 4.99 -2.06
C ASN A 282 -2.88 5.51 -2.82
N PHE A 283 -2.23 6.54 -2.25
CA PHE A 283 -0.99 7.13 -2.78
C PHE A 283 0.25 6.40 -2.25
N LEU A 284 1.38 6.50 -2.97
CA LEU A 284 2.68 5.97 -2.59
C LEU A 284 3.63 7.11 -2.23
N ILE A 285 4.29 7.01 -1.06
CA ILE A 285 5.30 7.98 -0.63
C ILE A 285 6.68 7.48 -1.08
N LEU A 286 7.40 8.32 -1.81
CA LEU A 286 8.79 8.10 -2.23
C LEU A 286 9.73 9.07 -1.51
N ASN A 287 11.04 8.93 -1.70
CA ASN A 287 12.05 9.77 -1.05
C ASN A 287 11.78 11.27 -1.21
N ASP A 288 11.51 11.75 -2.43
CA ASP A 288 11.30 13.17 -2.73
C ASP A 288 9.96 13.44 -3.45
N ALA A 289 9.07 12.44 -3.52
CA ALA A 289 7.78 12.57 -4.19
C ALA A 289 6.67 11.83 -3.46
N VAL A 290 5.43 12.14 -3.84
CA VAL A 290 4.25 11.33 -3.58
C VAL A 290 3.60 11.01 -4.92
N LEU A 291 3.47 9.73 -5.25
CA LEU A 291 2.70 9.30 -6.40
C LEU A 291 1.24 9.14 -5.97
N MET A 292 0.34 9.89 -6.57
CA MET A 292 -1.07 9.82 -6.22
C MET A 292 -1.91 9.28 -7.37
N PRO A 293 -2.97 8.51 -7.07
CA PRO A 293 -3.92 8.07 -8.08
C PRO A 293 -4.59 9.25 -8.79
N GLY A 294 -4.79 9.12 -10.08
CA GLY A 294 -5.66 9.96 -10.89
C GLY A 294 -6.71 9.12 -11.57
N TYR A 295 -7.89 9.67 -11.72
CA TYR A 295 -9.02 8.95 -12.30
C TYR A 295 -9.63 9.66 -13.50
N GLY A 296 -9.00 10.75 -13.98
CA GLY A 296 -9.57 11.61 -15.03
C GLY A 296 -10.82 12.35 -14.53
N ASP A 297 -10.90 12.60 -13.24
CA ASP A 297 -12.01 13.27 -12.58
C ASP A 297 -11.72 14.74 -12.31
N ALA A 298 -12.77 15.56 -12.21
CA ALA A 298 -12.65 16.97 -11.86
C ALA A 298 -12.03 17.20 -10.46
N ALA A 299 -12.15 16.23 -9.55
CA ALA A 299 -11.58 16.27 -8.23
C ALA A 299 -10.05 16.02 -8.20
N ASP A 300 -9.44 15.47 -9.28
CA ASP A 300 -8.02 15.14 -9.35
C ASP A 300 -7.11 16.34 -8.98
N ALA A 301 -7.42 17.52 -9.52
CA ALA A 301 -6.62 18.73 -9.26
C ALA A 301 -6.66 19.13 -7.78
N ARG A 302 -7.84 19.08 -7.15
CA ARG A 302 -8.01 19.39 -5.73
C ARG A 302 -7.37 18.33 -4.84
N ALA A 303 -7.46 17.05 -5.21
CA ALA A 303 -6.78 15.98 -4.48
C ALA A 303 -5.26 16.21 -4.48
N ARG A 304 -4.69 16.61 -5.62
CA ARG A 304 -3.27 16.98 -5.74
C ARG A 304 -2.88 18.14 -4.82
N GLU A 305 -3.71 19.18 -4.69
CA GLU A 305 -3.48 20.29 -3.78
C GLU A 305 -3.46 19.84 -2.31
N VAL A 306 -4.41 18.97 -1.92
CA VAL A 306 -4.49 18.41 -0.56
C VAL A 306 -3.25 17.56 -0.25
N VAL A 307 -2.84 16.68 -1.16
CA VAL A 307 -1.63 15.86 -0.99
C VAL A 307 -0.39 16.76 -0.90
N ALA A 308 -0.26 17.77 -1.76
CA ALA A 308 0.86 18.72 -1.71
C ALA A 308 0.93 19.48 -0.38
N ALA A 309 -0.23 19.84 0.21
CA ALA A 309 -0.29 20.48 1.52
C ALA A 309 0.09 19.53 2.67
N ALA A 310 -0.25 18.26 2.55
CA ALA A 310 0.09 17.23 3.53
C ALA A 310 1.60 16.85 3.51
N PHE A 311 2.24 16.93 2.34
CA PHE A 311 3.64 16.54 2.12
C PHE A 311 4.49 17.71 1.61
N PRO A 312 4.70 18.75 2.41
CA PRO A 312 5.50 19.91 1.99
C PRO A 312 6.94 19.48 1.65
N GLY A 313 7.41 19.90 0.48
CA GLY A 313 8.75 19.59 0.00
C GLY A 313 8.86 18.33 -0.86
N ARG A 314 7.77 17.56 -1.04
CA ARG A 314 7.72 16.45 -2.00
C ARG A 314 7.00 16.86 -3.29
N GLU A 315 7.50 16.37 -4.42
CA GLU A 315 6.81 16.50 -5.69
C GLU A 315 5.56 15.61 -5.71
N VAL A 316 4.39 16.14 -6.07
CA VAL A 316 3.20 15.30 -6.27
C VAL A 316 3.07 14.95 -7.74
N VAL A 317 3.22 13.66 -8.04
CA VAL A 317 3.10 13.08 -9.39
C VAL A 317 1.81 12.28 -9.47
N GLN A 318 0.93 12.63 -10.39
CA GLN A 318 -0.32 11.92 -10.60
C GLN A 318 -0.12 10.80 -11.63
N ILE A 319 -0.60 9.59 -11.31
CA ILE A 319 -0.59 8.41 -12.16
C ILE A 319 -2.03 8.04 -12.51
N ASP A 320 -2.32 7.78 -13.78
CA ASP A 320 -3.63 7.26 -14.18
C ASP A 320 -3.82 5.85 -13.62
N CYS A 321 -4.72 5.74 -12.63
CA CYS A 321 -5.03 4.50 -11.92
C CYS A 321 -6.43 3.96 -12.29
N ARG A 322 -7.09 4.53 -13.30
CA ARG A 322 -8.37 3.95 -13.78
C ARG A 322 -8.25 2.48 -14.17
N PRO A 323 -7.18 2.05 -14.87
CA PRO A 323 -7.01 0.62 -15.18
C PRO A 323 -6.85 -0.26 -13.93
N LEU A 324 -6.30 0.27 -12.84
CA LEU A 324 -6.05 -0.52 -11.64
C LEU A 324 -7.33 -0.83 -10.86
N ILE A 325 -8.22 0.14 -10.69
CA ILE A 325 -9.45 -0.04 -9.92
C ILE A 325 -10.45 -1.02 -10.55
N TRP A 326 -10.21 -1.49 -11.78
CA TRP A 326 -10.97 -2.60 -12.34
C TRP A 326 -10.84 -3.89 -11.52
N GLN A 327 -9.70 -4.07 -10.84
CA GLN A 327 -9.47 -5.15 -9.89
C GLN A 327 -9.46 -4.66 -8.43
N ASN A 328 -10.26 -3.66 -8.13
CA ASN A 328 -10.60 -3.19 -6.79
C ASN A 328 -9.47 -2.49 -6.02
N GLY A 329 -8.20 -2.66 -6.40
CA GLY A 329 -7.02 -2.00 -5.83
C GLY A 329 -6.56 -0.76 -6.62
N SER A 330 -5.60 -0.02 -6.09
CA SER A 330 -5.01 1.14 -6.77
C SER A 330 -3.49 1.16 -6.61
N LEU A 331 -2.87 2.31 -6.70
CA LEU A 331 -1.43 2.50 -6.83
C LEU A 331 -0.62 1.94 -5.64
N HIS A 332 -1.02 2.25 -4.42
CA HIS A 332 -0.30 1.80 -3.22
C HIS A 332 -0.37 0.27 -3.07
N CYS A 333 -1.51 -0.32 -3.38
CA CYS A 333 -1.72 -1.77 -3.29
C CYS A 333 -0.76 -2.59 -4.15
N LEU A 334 -0.21 -2.02 -5.25
CA LEU A 334 0.78 -2.70 -6.11
C LEU A 334 2.19 -2.70 -5.51
N THR A 335 2.48 -1.86 -4.52
CA THR A 335 3.83 -1.45 -4.17
C THR A 335 4.22 -1.82 -2.75
N MET A 336 5.48 -2.21 -2.52
CA MET A 336 6.03 -2.35 -1.18
C MET A 336 7.35 -1.60 -1.09
N GLN A 337 7.45 -0.65 -0.15
CA GLN A 337 8.69 0.09 0.10
C GLN A 337 9.72 -0.76 0.82
N LEU A 338 10.98 -0.60 0.43
CA LEU A 338 12.14 -1.21 1.07
C LEU A 338 12.99 -0.11 1.71
N PRO A 339 13.15 -0.08 3.05
CA PRO A 339 13.86 0.98 3.76
C PRO A 339 15.33 1.11 3.33
N ALA A 340 15.85 2.34 3.38
CA ALA A 340 17.23 2.63 3.00
C ALA A 340 18.24 1.85 3.86
N GLY A 341 19.21 1.22 3.20
CA GLY A 341 20.24 0.36 3.77
C GLY A 341 19.85 -1.12 3.82
N LEU A 342 18.64 -1.51 3.39
CA LEU A 342 18.23 -2.92 3.33
C LEU A 342 18.94 -3.69 2.23
N LEU A 343 19.14 -3.05 1.08
CA LEU A 343 19.72 -3.71 -0.10
C LEU A 343 21.27 -3.65 -0.14
N GLY A 344 21.90 -2.99 0.80
CA GLY A 344 23.36 -2.90 0.95
C GLY A 344 23.97 -1.68 0.27
#